data_d27d35cb75014984c14487d327c964d4
#
_entry.id   d27d35cb75014984c14487d327c964d4
#
_cell.length_a   1.000
_cell.length_b   1.000
_cell.length_c   1.000
_cell.angle_alpha   90.00
_cell.angle_beta   90.00
_cell.angle_gamma   90.00
#
_symmetry.space_group_name_H-M   'P 1'
#
loop_
_entity.id
_entity.type
_entity.pdbx_description
1 polymer ?
#
loop_
_entity_poly.entity_id
_entity_poly.type
_entity_poly.pdbx_seq_one_letter_code
_entity_poly.pdbx_strand_id
1 'polypeptide(L)'
;DPEPEPELEPVETVNTYTYKDKTIQAKSVSCFEQDGIVYVCMSPLQSLETLEDFMNSGKEYVMLGVDKSLVGSPVTVGSSEGDDYVLYYMDADGEAIVAVDPYEWEEVLTQGKITLTMTPGENEISAVKATFDCTLKSGGKFTGEAGCSYKAPAKLPSEFSFGSEVRPLKSAVATVIGGIQYLYLSPDAGVTTVEDMSDTEFLMIGINPDMLGQVLDITSYDGTDYAFYNMTELGADDLGAVEPYGWSEICSAGKFKVEKTDDHVKVTFSFTLLSGEKFEGSYEGAYSEIKQSTTNILTLNGEKTRDIKATFYEK
;
A
#
# COMPACT_ATOMS: atom_id res chain seq x y z
N ASP A 1 26.41 -30.14 27.83
CA ASP A 1 26.35 -29.39 26.57
C ASP A 1 25.03 -29.71 25.90
N PRO A 2 24.19 -28.71 25.55
CA PRO A 2 22.99 -28.97 24.77
C PRO A 2 23.40 -29.43 23.37
N GLU A 3 22.76 -30.50 22.88
CA GLU A 3 22.90 -30.93 21.50
C GLU A 3 22.58 -29.77 20.56
N PRO A 4 23.37 -29.55 19.49
CA PRO A 4 23.06 -28.54 18.51
C PRO A 4 21.71 -28.88 17.85
N GLU A 5 20.79 -27.91 17.82
CA GLU A 5 19.54 -28.04 17.09
C GLU A 5 19.85 -28.38 15.61
N PRO A 6 19.05 -29.28 15.00
CA PRO A 6 19.28 -29.69 13.63
C PRO A 6 19.13 -28.47 12.72
N GLU A 7 20.22 -28.15 12.03
CA GLU A 7 20.25 -27.16 10.96
C GLU A 7 19.25 -27.61 9.89
N LEU A 8 18.16 -26.88 9.68
CA LEU A 8 17.21 -27.16 8.64
C LEU A 8 17.94 -27.06 7.30
N GLU A 9 18.13 -28.21 6.64
CA GLU A 9 18.68 -28.22 5.29
C GLU A 9 17.84 -27.31 4.38
N PRO A 10 18.46 -26.40 3.59
CA PRO A 10 17.74 -25.57 2.66
C PRO A 10 16.99 -26.48 1.67
N VAL A 11 15.68 -26.40 1.65
CA VAL A 11 14.86 -27.08 0.63
C VAL A 11 15.29 -26.50 -0.71
N GLU A 12 15.96 -27.30 -1.54
CA GLU A 12 16.29 -26.91 -2.92
C GLU A 12 14.97 -26.64 -3.65
N THR A 13 14.61 -25.38 -3.74
CA THR A 13 13.46 -24.94 -4.51
C THR A 13 13.83 -24.95 -5.98
N VAL A 14 13.17 -25.79 -6.75
CA VAL A 14 13.36 -25.83 -8.20
C VAL A 14 12.55 -24.68 -8.81
N ASN A 15 13.20 -23.56 -9.05
CA ASN A 15 12.58 -22.36 -9.62
C ASN A 15 12.37 -22.57 -11.13
N THR A 16 11.20 -23.09 -11.51
CA THR A 16 10.87 -23.39 -12.91
C THR A 16 9.44 -23.00 -13.24
N TYR A 17 9.22 -22.69 -14.51
CA TYR A 17 7.87 -22.63 -15.06
C TYR A 17 7.79 -23.32 -16.42
N THR A 18 6.62 -23.78 -16.77
CA THR A 18 6.34 -24.48 -18.03
C THR A 18 5.19 -23.78 -18.72
N TYR A 19 5.44 -23.29 -19.94
CA TYR A 19 4.40 -22.79 -20.82
C TYR A 19 4.23 -23.74 -21.99
N LYS A 20 3.03 -24.33 -22.10
CA LYS A 20 2.75 -25.45 -23.02
C LYS A 20 3.71 -26.61 -22.77
N ASP A 21 4.61 -26.88 -23.71
CA ASP A 21 5.58 -28.00 -23.65
C ASP A 21 7.01 -27.53 -23.32
N LYS A 22 7.21 -26.22 -23.11
CA LYS A 22 8.54 -25.64 -22.83
C LYS A 22 8.69 -25.36 -21.34
N THR A 23 9.60 -26.07 -20.70
CA THR A 23 10.02 -25.80 -19.32
C THR A 23 11.22 -24.86 -19.29
N ILE A 24 11.17 -23.85 -18.45
CA ILE A 24 12.16 -22.79 -18.34
C ILE A 24 12.64 -22.74 -16.89
N GLN A 25 13.98 -22.74 -16.72
CA GLN A 25 14.62 -22.55 -15.43
C GLN A 25 14.75 -21.05 -15.15
N ALA A 26 14.18 -20.58 -14.05
CA ALA A 26 14.41 -19.22 -13.59
C ALA A 26 15.78 -19.07 -12.96
N LYS A 27 16.46 -17.96 -13.27
CA LYS A 27 17.76 -17.56 -12.71
C LYS A 27 17.64 -16.38 -11.75
N SER A 28 16.60 -15.58 -11.91
CA SER A 28 16.19 -14.56 -10.94
C SER A 28 14.82 -14.92 -10.40
N VAL A 29 14.70 -14.92 -9.08
CA VAL A 29 13.41 -15.06 -8.37
C VAL A 29 13.42 -14.06 -7.23
N SER A 30 12.40 -13.21 -7.17
CA SER A 30 12.28 -12.18 -6.14
C SER A 30 10.85 -12.06 -5.65
N CYS A 31 10.70 -11.66 -4.41
CA CYS A 31 9.41 -11.45 -3.75
C CYS A 31 9.26 -9.99 -3.32
N PHE A 32 8.05 -9.46 -3.50
CA PHE A 32 7.72 -8.08 -3.15
C PHE A 32 6.35 -8.04 -2.47
N GLU A 33 6.13 -7.04 -1.66
CA GLU A 33 4.79 -6.67 -1.19
C GLU A 33 4.51 -5.24 -1.63
N GLN A 34 3.41 -5.05 -2.34
CA GLN A 34 2.96 -3.74 -2.78
C GLN A 34 1.43 -3.72 -2.76
N ASP A 35 0.85 -2.67 -2.16
CA ASP A 35 -0.59 -2.43 -2.11
C ASP A 35 -1.41 -3.61 -1.55
N GLY A 36 -0.85 -4.33 -0.56
CA GLY A 36 -1.50 -5.49 0.05
C GLY A 36 -1.38 -6.80 -0.74
N ILE A 37 -0.76 -6.78 -1.90
CA ILE A 37 -0.50 -7.94 -2.75
C ILE A 37 0.94 -8.43 -2.53
N VAL A 38 1.11 -9.74 -2.33
CA VAL A 38 2.42 -10.38 -2.29
C VAL A 38 2.73 -10.93 -3.69
N TYR A 39 3.78 -10.41 -4.29
CA TYR A 39 4.25 -10.81 -5.62
C TYR A 39 5.44 -11.74 -5.55
N VAL A 40 5.46 -12.72 -6.44
CA VAL A 40 6.63 -13.55 -6.76
C VAL A 40 6.90 -13.42 -8.24
N CYS A 41 8.07 -12.89 -8.58
CA CYS A 41 8.52 -12.76 -9.95
C CYS A 41 9.66 -13.73 -10.23
N MET A 42 9.67 -14.33 -11.41
CA MET A 42 10.71 -15.24 -11.87
C MET A 42 11.07 -15.01 -13.33
N SER A 43 12.37 -15.08 -13.67
CA SER A 43 12.87 -14.87 -15.03
C SER A 43 14.07 -15.76 -15.33
N PRO A 44 14.28 -16.18 -16.59
CA PRO A 44 15.49 -16.83 -17.02
C PRO A 44 16.70 -15.87 -17.10
N LEU A 45 16.47 -14.56 -16.99
CA LEU A 45 17.53 -13.55 -16.91
C LEU A 45 18.15 -13.55 -15.52
N GLN A 46 19.38 -13.08 -15.41
CA GLN A 46 20.09 -12.90 -14.14
C GLN A 46 19.97 -11.47 -13.64
N SER A 47 20.13 -11.28 -12.33
CA SER A 47 20.28 -9.98 -11.69
C SER A 47 19.03 -9.07 -11.79
N LEU A 48 17.82 -9.65 -11.81
CA LEU A 48 16.59 -8.91 -11.61
C LEU A 48 16.22 -9.02 -10.12
N GLU A 49 16.21 -7.90 -9.42
CA GLU A 49 16.06 -7.85 -7.96
C GLU A 49 14.79 -7.11 -7.52
N THR A 50 14.33 -6.13 -8.29
CA THR A 50 13.16 -5.31 -7.99
C THR A 50 12.02 -5.60 -8.96
N LEU A 51 10.78 -5.29 -8.56
CA LEU A 51 9.61 -5.40 -9.45
C LEU A 51 9.82 -4.57 -10.72
N GLU A 52 10.40 -3.38 -10.59
CA GLU A 52 10.71 -2.51 -11.72
C GLU A 52 11.72 -3.15 -12.70
N ASP A 53 12.73 -3.87 -12.18
CA ASP A 53 13.69 -4.59 -13.03
C ASP A 53 12.98 -5.63 -13.89
N PHE A 54 12.04 -6.40 -13.33
CA PHE A 54 11.26 -7.38 -14.09
C PHE A 54 10.39 -6.70 -15.14
N MET A 55 9.60 -5.69 -14.77
CA MET A 55 8.68 -5.00 -15.68
C MET A 55 9.41 -4.26 -16.80
N ASN A 56 10.52 -3.58 -16.48
CA ASN A 56 11.29 -2.80 -17.45
C ASN A 56 12.30 -3.63 -18.24
N SER A 57 12.47 -4.92 -17.92
CA SER A 57 13.37 -5.81 -18.66
C SER A 57 13.00 -5.91 -20.15
N GLY A 58 11.71 -5.77 -20.47
CA GLY A 58 11.15 -6.01 -21.81
C GLY A 58 11.45 -7.42 -22.33
N LYS A 59 11.60 -8.40 -21.42
CA LYS A 59 12.03 -9.77 -21.67
C LYS A 59 11.19 -10.76 -20.86
N GLU A 60 11.48 -12.03 -21.03
CA GLU A 60 10.74 -13.13 -20.46
C GLU A 60 10.72 -13.11 -18.92
N TYR A 61 9.51 -13.06 -18.34
CA TYR A 61 9.28 -13.24 -16.91
C TYR A 61 7.87 -13.75 -16.61
N VAL A 62 7.71 -14.36 -15.46
CA VAL A 62 6.41 -14.69 -14.86
C VAL A 62 6.27 -13.87 -13.59
N MET A 63 5.10 -13.29 -13.37
CA MET A 63 4.71 -12.61 -12.15
C MET A 63 3.43 -13.27 -11.61
N LEU A 64 3.48 -13.69 -10.36
CA LEU A 64 2.34 -14.18 -9.60
C LEU A 64 2.12 -13.22 -8.44
N GLY A 65 0.93 -12.68 -8.29
CA GLY A 65 0.50 -11.87 -7.15
C GLY A 65 -0.72 -12.51 -6.48
N VAL A 66 -0.77 -12.45 -5.15
CA VAL A 66 -1.91 -12.92 -4.35
C VAL A 66 -2.12 -11.93 -3.21
N ASP A 67 -3.38 -11.58 -2.94
CA ASP A 67 -3.73 -10.75 -1.79
C ASP A 67 -3.16 -11.36 -0.50
N LYS A 68 -2.61 -10.51 0.35
CA LYS A 68 -1.92 -10.92 1.58
C LYS A 68 -2.81 -11.73 2.52
N SER A 69 -4.12 -11.46 2.53
CA SER A 69 -5.10 -12.21 3.34
C SER A 69 -5.31 -13.65 2.85
N LEU A 70 -5.00 -13.93 1.59
CA LEU A 70 -5.12 -15.24 0.96
C LEU A 70 -3.81 -16.04 0.98
N VAL A 71 -2.71 -15.45 1.44
CA VAL A 71 -1.43 -16.16 1.60
C VAL A 71 -1.61 -17.34 2.55
N GLY A 72 -1.17 -18.52 2.12
CA GLY A 72 -1.37 -19.79 2.84
C GLY A 72 -2.57 -20.59 2.36
N SER A 73 -3.46 -19.99 1.58
CA SER A 73 -4.66 -20.65 1.02
C SER A 73 -4.53 -20.81 -0.50
N PRO A 74 -5.05 -21.90 -1.07
CA PRO A 74 -5.11 -22.03 -2.52
C PRO A 74 -6.21 -21.16 -3.10
N VAL A 75 -5.86 -20.34 -4.09
CA VAL A 75 -6.79 -19.54 -4.90
C VAL A 75 -7.15 -20.32 -6.15
N THR A 76 -8.44 -20.52 -6.38
CA THR A 76 -8.95 -21.16 -7.60
C THR A 76 -9.33 -20.06 -8.59
N VAL A 77 -8.69 -20.06 -9.75
CA VAL A 77 -9.01 -19.11 -10.82
C VAL A 77 -10.48 -19.20 -11.19
N GLY A 78 -11.15 -18.06 -11.21
CA GLY A 78 -12.59 -17.96 -11.52
C GLY A 78 -13.54 -18.19 -10.34
N SER A 79 -13.05 -18.46 -9.13
CA SER A 79 -13.88 -18.56 -7.93
C SER A 79 -13.80 -17.33 -7.01
N SER A 80 -12.80 -16.47 -7.23
CA SER A 80 -12.58 -15.24 -6.46
C SER A 80 -13.29 -14.08 -7.14
N GLU A 81 -13.81 -13.14 -6.34
CA GLU A 81 -14.32 -11.85 -6.79
C GLU A 81 -13.35 -10.77 -6.31
N GLY A 82 -12.96 -9.84 -7.20
CA GLY A 82 -12.09 -8.72 -6.89
C GLY A 82 -10.60 -8.96 -7.20
N ASP A 83 -9.72 -8.15 -6.60
CA ASP A 83 -8.28 -8.09 -6.91
C ASP A 83 -7.45 -9.12 -6.13
N ASP A 84 -7.98 -10.33 -5.93
CA ASP A 84 -7.38 -11.32 -5.05
C ASP A 84 -6.10 -11.93 -5.61
N TYR A 85 -5.91 -11.91 -6.93
CA TYR A 85 -4.74 -12.51 -7.58
C TYR A 85 -4.44 -11.92 -8.95
N VAL A 86 -3.17 -12.07 -9.35
CA VAL A 86 -2.71 -11.82 -10.72
C VAL A 86 -1.73 -12.91 -11.14
N LEU A 87 -1.82 -13.37 -12.38
CA LEU A 87 -0.83 -14.24 -12.99
C LEU A 87 -0.49 -13.70 -14.38
N TYR A 88 0.77 -13.32 -14.57
CA TYR A 88 1.24 -12.69 -15.77
C TYR A 88 2.46 -13.42 -16.32
N TYR A 89 2.50 -13.60 -17.64
CA TYR A 89 3.65 -14.14 -18.35
C TYR A 89 3.95 -13.29 -19.57
N MET A 90 5.13 -12.74 -19.62
CA MET A 90 5.74 -12.08 -20.77
C MET A 90 6.78 -13.02 -21.38
N ASP A 91 6.76 -13.17 -22.69
CA ASP A 91 7.70 -14.04 -23.39
C ASP A 91 9.05 -13.35 -23.70
N ALA A 92 9.95 -14.07 -24.35
CA ALA A 92 11.28 -13.58 -24.69
C ALA A 92 11.28 -12.41 -25.70
N ASP A 93 10.21 -12.24 -26.46
CA ASP A 93 10.04 -11.16 -27.44
C ASP A 93 9.42 -9.90 -26.81
N GLY A 94 8.99 -10.00 -25.52
CA GLY A 94 8.37 -8.91 -24.78
C GLY A 94 6.85 -8.81 -25.02
N GLU A 95 6.24 -9.88 -25.50
CA GLU A 95 4.80 -9.97 -25.70
C GLU A 95 4.12 -10.57 -24.46
N ALA A 96 3.03 -9.95 -24.01
CA ALA A 96 2.21 -10.47 -22.93
C ALA A 96 1.40 -11.68 -23.43
N ILE A 97 1.78 -12.88 -23.01
CA ILE A 97 1.18 -14.14 -23.47
C ILE A 97 0.06 -14.62 -22.54
N VAL A 98 0.23 -14.38 -21.24
CA VAL A 98 -0.77 -14.68 -20.22
C VAL A 98 -0.94 -13.43 -19.38
N ALA A 99 -2.15 -12.91 -19.31
CA ALA A 99 -2.55 -11.88 -18.38
C ALA A 99 -3.87 -12.36 -17.74
N VAL A 100 -3.83 -12.69 -16.46
CA VAL A 100 -4.95 -13.30 -15.74
C VAL A 100 -5.13 -12.52 -14.46
N ASP A 101 -6.30 -11.97 -14.31
CA ASP A 101 -6.85 -11.37 -13.11
C ASP A 101 -8.25 -11.96 -12.84
N PRO A 102 -8.92 -11.61 -11.74
CA PRO A 102 -10.26 -12.13 -11.43
C PRO A 102 -11.34 -11.79 -12.47
N TYR A 103 -11.13 -10.78 -13.32
CA TYR A 103 -12.15 -10.29 -14.25
C TYR A 103 -12.01 -10.84 -15.67
N GLU A 104 -10.79 -11.08 -16.16
CA GLU A 104 -10.52 -11.42 -17.57
C GLU A 104 -9.91 -12.82 -17.76
N TRP A 105 -9.78 -13.61 -16.68
CA TRP A 105 -9.13 -14.92 -16.72
C TRP A 105 -9.73 -15.87 -17.76
N GLU A 106 -11.05 -15.81 -18.03
CA GLU A 106 -11.74 -16.67 -18.98
C GLU A 106 -11.26 -16.50 -20.42
N GLU A 107 -10.63 -15.38 -20.76
CA GLU A 107 -10.10 -15.17 -22.10
C GLU A 107 -8.87 -16.03 -22.37
N VAL A 108 -8.12 -16.36 -21.34
CA VAL A 108 -6.81 -17.02 -21.42
C VAL A 108 -6.84 -18.45 -20.87
N LEU A 109 -7.58 -18.71 -19.78
CA LEU A 109 -7.62 -19.98 -19.08
C LEU A 109 -8.98 -20.67 -19.17
N THR A 110 -8.98 -22.00 -18.98
CA THR A 110 -10.20 -22.77 -18.73
C THR A 110 -10.33 -23.14 -17.26
N GLN A 111 -9.23 -23.23 -16.55
CA GLN A 111 -9.15 -23.46 -15.10
C GLN A 111 -7.74 -23.17 -14.61
N GLY A 112 -7.61 -22.86 -13.32
CA GLY A 112 -6.32 -22.64 -12.71
C GLY A 112 -6.39 -22.72 -11.19
N LYS A 113 -5.24 -23.01 -10.60
CA LYS A 113 -5.01 -22.95 -9.16
C LYS A 113 -3.68 -22.26 -8.88
N ILE A 114 -3.70 -21.33 -7.97
CA ILE A 114 -2.56 -20.54 -7.52
C ILE A 114 -2.41 -20.77 -6.02
N THR A 115 -1.19 -20.94 -5.54
CA THR A 115 -0.93 -21.01 -4.11
C THR A 115 0.35 -20.26 -3.81
N LEU A 116 0.28 -19.36 -2.85
CA LEU A 116 1.42 -18.66 -2.29
C LEU A 116 1.46 -18.93 -0.80
N THR A 117 2.57 -19.42 -0.29
CA THR A 117 2.77 -19.67 1.13
C THR A 117 3.94 -18.89 1.64
N MET A 118 3.85 -18.38 2.86
CA MET A 118 4.90 -17.66 3.54
C MET A 118 5.17 -18.31 4.89
N THR A 119 6.41 -18.72 5.12
CA THR A 119 6.84 -19.30 6.38
C THR A 119 7.79 -18.32 7.06
N PRO A 120 7.43 -17.78 8.24
CA PRO A 120 8.32 -16.91 9.00
C PRO A 120 9.65 -17.61 9.31
N GLY A 121 10.74 -16.89 9.14
CA GLY A 121 12.10 -17.33 9.46
C GLY A 121 12.78 -16.38 10.43
N GLU A 122 14.08 -16.53 10.58
CA GLU A 122 14.89 -15.69 11.46
C GLU A 122 15.11 -14.28 10.86
N ASN A 123 15.38 -13.29 11.72
CA ASN A 123 15.71 -11.91 11.32
C ASN A 123 14.65 -11.24 10.42
N GLU A 124 13.36 -11.55 10.62
CA GLU A 124 12.25 -11.02 9.84
C GLU A 124 12.27 -11.42 8.35
N ILE A 125 13.07 -12.43 8.02
CA ILE A 125 13.10 -12.99 6.66
C ILE A 125 12.15 -14.17 6.62
N SER A 126 11.17 -14.13 5.72
CA SER A 126 10.24 -15.22 5.47
C SER A 126 10.64 -16.01 4.24
N ALA A 127 10.50 -17.32 4.30
CA ALA A 127 10.58 -18.17 3.12
C ALA A 127 9.23 -18.14 2.39
N VAL A 128 9.23 -17.75 1.13
CA VAL A 128 8.05 -17.70 0.29
C VAL A 128 8.12 -18.80 -0.76
N LYS A 129 7.03 -19.55 -0.91
CA LYS A 129 6.87 -20.53 -1.96
C LYS A 129 5.61 -20.22 -2.75
N ALA A 130 5.75 -20.14 -4.07
CA ALA A 130 4.65 -19.93 -5.00
C ALA A 130 4.51 -21.14 -5.93
N THR A 131 3.30 -21.56 -6.20
CA THR A 131 2.97 -22.59 -7.19
C THR A 131 1.74 -22.18 -7.98
N PHE A 132 1.70 -22.52 -9.26
CA PHE A 132 0.51 -22.38 -10.08
C PHE A 132 0.37 -23.55 -11.06
N ASP A 133 -0.85 -23.98 -11.31
CA ASP A 133 -1.23 -25.00 -12.30
C ASP A 133 -2.48 -24.52 -13.03
N CYS A 134 -2.28 -24.05 -14.25
CA CYS A 134 -3.32 -23.49 -15.10
C CYS A 134 -3.44 -24.26 -16.41
N THR A 135 -4.67 -24.38 -16.92
CA THR A 135 -4.95 -24.95 -18.23
C THR A 135 -5.33 -23.83 -19.19
N LEU A 136 -4.56 -23.71 -20.27
CA LEU A 136 -4.75 -22.66 -21.26
C LEU A 136 -5.97 -22.95 -22.15
N LYS A 137 -6.71 -21.92 -22.52
CA LYS A 137 -7.81 -22.01 -23.49
C LYS A 137 -7.29 -22.38 -24.90
N SER A 138 -6.06 -21.96 -25.22
CA SER A 138 -5.38 -22.35 -26.46
C SER A 138 -4.86 -23.80 -26.49
N GLY A 139 -5.06 -24.54 -25.38
CA GLY A 139 -4.52 -25.89 -25.16
C GLY A 139 -3.15 -25.89 -24.50
N GLY A 140 -2.87 -26.93 -23.72
CA GLY A 140 -1.62 -27.08 -22.97
C GLY A 140 -1.73 -26.53 -21.55
N LYS A 141 -0.61 -26.58 -20.83
CA LYS A 141 -0.48 -26.16 -19.43
C LYS A 141 0.39 -24.92 -19.28
N PHE A 142 0.06 -24.12 -18.25
CA PHE A 142 0.94 -23.11 -17.72
C PHE A 142 1.11 -23.39 -16.23
N THR A 143 2.28 -23.87 -15.86
CA THR A 143 2.57 -24.31 -14.49
C THR A 143 3.89 -23.74 -14.01
N GLY A 144 4.08 -23.61 -12.71
CA GLY A 144 5.34 -23.18 -12.16
C GLY A 144 5.45 -23.38 -10.67
N GLU A 145 6.69 -23.38 -10.23
CA GLU A 145 7.09 -23.39 -8.83
C GLU A 145 8.26 -22.46 -8.62
N ALA A 146 8.17 -21.60 -7.62
CA ALA A 146 9.23 -20.69 -7.22
C ALA A 146 9.36 -20.63 -5.70
N GLY A 147 10.59 -20.44 -5.23
CA GLY A 147 10.91 -20.13 -3.85
C GLY A 147 11.85 -18.95 -3.76
N CYS A 148 11.57 -18.03 -2.86
CA CYS A 148 12.38 -16.86 -2.58
C CYS A 148 12.36 -16.51 -1.10
N SER A 149 13.30 -15.69 -0.68
CA SER A 149 13.27 -15.08 0.64
C SER A 149 12.63 -13.69 0.53
N TYR A 150 11.72 -13.39 1.44
CA TYR A 150 11.08 -12.09 1.55
C TYR A 150 11.42 -11.48 2.90
N LYS A 151 11.93 -10.27 2.87
CA LYS A 151 12.07 -9.45 4.06
C LYS A 151 11.08 -8.30 3.96
N ALA A 152 10.15 -8.26 4.91
CA ALA A 152 9.22 -7.14 4.99
C ALA A 152 10.02 -5.83 5.11
N PRO A 153 9.63 -4.76 4.40
CA PRO A 153 10.22 -3.45 4.63
C PRO A 153 10.18 -3.13 6.12
N ALA A 154 11.27 -2.58 6.63
CA ALA A 154 11.28 -2.13 8.02
C ALA A 154 10.12 -1.16 8.24
N LYS A 155 9.33 -1.41 9.29
CA LYS A 155 8.26 -0.49 9.66
C LYS A 155 8.88 0.88 9.92
N LEU A 156 8.35 1.90 9.26
CA LEU A 156 8.81 3.26 9.49
C LEU A 156 8.52 3.68 10.94
N PRO A 157 9.40 4.44 11.58
CA PRO A 157 9.10 4.99 12.89
C PRO A 157 7.85 5.89 12.78
N SER A 158 6.91 5.75 13.71
CA SER A 158 5.77 6.66 13.79
C SER A 158 6.17 7.88 14.62
N GLU A 159 6.81 8.84 13.95
CA GLU A 159 7.33 10.07 14.55
C GLU A 159 7.47 11.17 13.50
N PHE A 160 7.57 12.39 13.96
CA PHE A 160 7.96 13.51 13.12
C PHE A 160 9.04 14.35 13.81
N SER A 161 9.79 15.07 13.02
CA SER A 161 10.81 16.00 13.49
C SER A 161 10.59 17.39 12.91
N PHE A 162 10.81 18.38 13.73
CA PHE A 162 10.87 19.79 13.35
C PHE A 162 12.23 20.34 13.79
N GLY A 163 13.12 20.60 12.83
CA GLY A 163 14.51 20.88 13.14
C GLY A 163 15.17 19.72 13.89
N SER A 164 15.60 19.96 15.12
CA SER A 164 16.22 18.92 15.97
C SER A 164 15.25 18.25 16.95
N GLU A 165 14.02 18.71 17.04
CA GLU A 165 13.01 18.12 17.93
C GLU A 165 12.30 16.95 17.26
N VAL A 166 12.27 15.79 17.92
CA VAL A 166 11.60 14.59 17.46
C VAL A 166 10.41 14.29 18.38
N ARG A 167 9.26 14.04 17.81
CA ARG A 167 8.00 13.74 18.52
C ARG A 167 7.36 12.47 17.98
N PRO A 168 6.97 11.52 18.86
CA PRO A 168 6.30 10.30 18.43
C PRO A 168 4.88 10.61 17.95
N LEU A 169 4.40 9.86 16.95
CA LEU A 169 2.99 9.79 16.54
C LEU A 169 2.39 8.48 17.04
N LYS A 170 1.29 8.54 17.80
CA LYS A 170 0.74 7.38 18.50
C LYS A 170 -0.67 7.01 18.07
N SER A 171 -1.40 7.95 17.45
CA SER A 171 -2.75 7.71 16.97
C SER A 171 -3.02 8.44 15.67
N ALA A 172 -3.98 7.94 14.92
CA ALA A 172 -4.49 8.53 13.70
C ALA A 172 -6.01 8.51 13.67
N VAL A 173 -6.61 9.58 13.14
CA VAL A 173 -8.04 9.68 12.87
C VAL A 173 -8.25 10.03 11.41
N ALA A 174 -9.17 9.38 10.75
CA ALA A 174 -9.51 9.63 9.35
C ALA A 174 -10.98 10.04 9.20
N THR A 175 -11.24 10.98 8.31
CA THR A 175 -12.61 11.37 7.93
C THR A 175 -12.64 11.87 6.48
N VAL A 176 -13.82 11.86 5.87
CA VAL A 176 -14.03 12.45 4.54
C VAL A 176 -14.95 13.65 4.68
N ILE A 177 -14.52 14.83 4.25
CA ILE A 177 -15.31 16.06 4.28
C ILE A 177 -15.28 16.69 2.88
N GLY A 178 -16.45 16.89 2.28
CA GLY A 178 -16.54 17.50 0.95
C GLY A 178 -15.86 16.71 -0.18
N GLY A 179 -15.65 15.41 0.01
CA GLY A 179 -14.94 14.56 -0.96
C GLY A 179 -13.42 14.52 -0.75
N ILE A 180 -12.87 15.27 0.19
CA ILE A 180 -11.45 15.25 0.56
C ILE A 180 -11.26 14.29 1.74
N GLN A 181 -10.25 13.43 1.66
CA GLN A 181 -9.79 12.59 2.76
C GLN A 181 -8.95 13.43 3.72
N TYR A 182 -9.37 13.53 4.97
CA TYR A 182 -8.58 14.14 6.03
C TYR A 182 -8.00 13.07 6.95
N LEU A 183 -6.75 13.24 7.29
CA LEU A 183 -6.02 12.45 8.28
C LEU A 183 -5.47 13.39 9.36
N TYR A 184 -5.66 13.00 10.60
CA TYR A 184 -5.12 13.67 11.76
C TYR A 184 -4.21 12.71 12.49
N LEU A 185 -2.93 13.06 12.65
CA LEU A 185 -1.93 12.26 13.33
C LEU A 185 -1.55 12.95 14.63
N SER A 186 -1.64 12.24 15.75
CA SER A 186 -1.42 12.81 17.08
C SER A 186 -0.28 12.13 17.84
N PRO A 187 0.53 12.89 18.60
CA PRO A 187 1.48 12.33 19.57
C PRO A 187 0.80 11.68 20.77
N ASP A 188 -0.49 11.94 21.00
CA ASP A 188 -1.24 11.36 22.11
C ASP A 188 -1.88 10.04 21.71
N ALA A 189 -1.76 9.05 22.62
CA ALA A 189 -2.38 7.75 22.45
C ALA A 189 -3.88 7.81 22.80
N GLY A 190 -4.69 7.03 22.08
CA GLY A 190 -6.12 6.90 22.38
C GLY A 190 -7.01 8.01 21.81
N VAL A 191 -6.45 8.91 21.01
CA VAL A 191 -7.26 9.85 20.22
C VAL A 191 -8.07 9.09 19.17
N THR A 192 -9.37 9.26 19.19
CA THR A 192 -10.32 8.56 18.31
C THR A 192 -11.25 9.50 17.56
N THR A 193 -11.31 10.78 17.95
CA THR A 193 -12.08 11.84 17.31
C THR A 193 -11.21 13.06 17.05
N VAL A 194 -11.65 13.96 16.19
CA VAL A 194 -10.95 15.24 15.94
C VAL A 194 -11.01 16.14 17.17
N GLU A 195 -12.12 16.10 17.91
CA GLU A 195 -12.30 16.89 19.12
C GLU A 195 -11.32 16.52 20.24
N ASP A 196 -10.85 15.26 20.28
CA ASP A 196 -9.83 14.81 21.23
C ASP A 196 -8.46 15.51 21.02
N MET A 197 -8.27 16.19 19.87
CA MET A 197 -7.03 16.88 19.52
C MET A 197 -7.02 18.35 19.91
N SER A 198 -8.08 18.86 20.54
CA SER A 198 -8.26 20.30 20.80
C SER A 198 -7.16 20.95 21.63
N ASP A 199 -6.50 20.16 22.49
CA ASP A 199 -5.49 20.64 23.45
C ASP A 199 -4.11 20.00 23.21
N THR A 200 -3.87 19.42 22.04
CA THR A 200 -2.62 18.74 21.70
C THR A 200 -2.11 19.14 20.32
N GLU A 201 -0.82 19.01 20.11
CA GLU A 201 -0.26 19.16 18.77
C GLU A 201 -0.65 17.99 17.89
N PHE A 202 -0.95 18.26 16.63
CA PHE A 202 -1.26 17.23 15.64
C PHE A 202 -0.86 17.66 14.22
N LEU A 203 -0.71 16.71 13.36
CA LEU A 203 -0.58 16.92 11.93
C LEU A 203 -1.93 16.69 11.27
N MET A 204 -2.38 17.62 10.43
CA MET A 204 -3.57 17.46 9.60
C MET A 204 -3.14 17.37 8.14
N ILE A 205 -3.62 16.37 7.46
CA ILE A 205 -3.36 16.15 6.03
C ILE A 205 -4.70 16.00 5.33
N GLY A 206 -5.00 16.92 4.41
CA GLY A 206 -6.11 16.81 3.48
C GLY A 206 -5.57 16.37 2.12
N ILE A 207 -6.19 15.40 1.49
CA ILE A 207 -5.77 14.88 0.19
C ILE A 207 -6.98 14.42 -0.62
N ASN A 208 -6.98 14.74 -1.91
CA ASN A 208 -7.95 14.16 -2.84
C ASN A 208 -7.75 12.62 -2.85
N PRO A 209 -8.81 11.81 -2.65
CA PRO A 209 -8.71 10.36 -2.64
C PRO A 209 -8.03 9.75 -3.87
N ASP A 210 -8.18 10.38 -5.04
CA ASP A 210 -7.52 9.94 -6.29
C ASP A 210 -5.98 10.06 -6.25
N MET A 211 -5.44 10.77 -5.26
CA MET A 211 -3.99 10.96 -5.06
C MET A 211 -3.40 10.03 -4.00
N LEU A 212 -4.22 9.23 -3.35
CA LEU A 212 -3.73 8.21 -2.41
C LEU A 212 -2.78 7.24 -3.12
N GLY A 213 -1.70 6.87 -2.45
CA GLY A 213 -0.64 6.03 -3.01
C GLY A 213 0.39 6.77 -3.89
N GLN A 214 0.13 8.00 -4.32
CA GLN A 214 1.06 8.80 -5.13
C GLN A 214 2.00 9.64 -4.26
N VAL A 215 3.23 9.85 -4.75
CA VAL A 215 4.16 10.83 -4.14
C VAL A 215 3.80 12.21 -4.66
N LEU A 216 3.35 13.09 -3.78
CA LEU A 216 3.07 14.48 -4.11
C LEU A 216 4.32 15.33 -3.87
N ASP A 217 4.81 15.96 -4.92
CA ASP A 217 5.89 16.95 -4.86
C ASP A 217 5.27 18.35 -4.90
N ILE A 218 5.40 19.09 -3.79
CA ILE A 218 4.75 20.41 -3.65
C ILE A 218 5.24 21.43 -4.68
N THR A 219 6.41 21.20 -5.29
CA THR A 219 6.98 22.10 -6.30
C THR A 219 6.46 21.85 -7.71
N SER A 220 5.79 20.72 -7.94
CA SER A 220 5.30 20.28 -9.26
C SER A 220 3.78 20.24 -9.36
N TYR A 221 3.10 21.05 -8.55
CA TYR A 221 1.64 21.07 -8.50
C TYR A 221 0.98 21.32 -9.86
N ASP A 222 0.02 20.50 -10.19
CA ASP A 222 -0.72 20.47 -11.46
C ASP A 222 -2.24 20.70 -11.32
N GLY A 223 -2.70 21.25 -10.19
CA GLY A 223 -4.12 21.49 -9.91
C GLY A 223 -4.76 20.52 -8.93
N THR A 224 -3.97 19.71 -8.21
CA THR A 224 -4.49 18.72 -7.27
C THR A 224 -4.70 19.30 -5.88
N ASP A 225 -5.84 19.04 -5.27
CA ASP A 225 -6.19 19.54 -3.95
C ASP A 225 -5.49 18.73 -2.86
N TYR A 226 -4.62 19.38 -2.09
CA TYR A 226 -4.05 18.85 -0.86
C TYR A 226 -3.82 19.98 0.17
N ALA A 227 -3.72 19.60 1.42
CA ALA A 227 -3.31 20.48 2.50
C ALA A 227 -2.47 19.70 3.52
N PHE A 228 -1.42 20.32 4.07
CA PHE A 228 -0.61 19.74 5.12
C PHE A 228 -0.33 20.80 6.19
N TYR A 229 -0.74 20.55 7.41
CA TYR A 229 -0.64 21.45 8.55
C TYR A 229 0.03 20.79 9.74
N ASN A 230 0.86 21.54 10.47
CA ASN A 230 1.21 21.27 11.85
C ASN A 230 0.43 22.24 12.74
N MET A 231 -0.33 21.74 13.69
CA MET A 231 -1.25 22.54 14.49
C MET A 231 -1.09 22.19 15.98
N THR A 232 -1.05 23.18 16.83
CA THR A 232 -1.01 23.00 18.30
C THR A 232 -2.39 22.91 18.91
N GLU A 233 -3.39 23.53 18.28
CA GLU A 233 -4.79 23.53 18.67
C GLU A 233 -5.66 23.35 17.43
N LEU A 234 -6.88 22.90 17.59
CA LEU A 234 -7.81 22.83 16.47
C LEU A 234 -8.04 24.23 15.88
N GLY A 235 -7.57 24.46 14.65
CA GLY A 235 -7.66 25.73 13.92
C GLY A 235 -6.50 26.72 14.18
N ALA A 236 -5.46 26.34 14.93
CA ALA A 236 -4.26 27.15 15.12
C ALA A 236 -3.07 26.51 14.37
N ASP A 237 -2.55 27.20 13.38
CA ASP A 237 -1.45 26.73 12.54
C ASP A 237 -0.09 27.15 13.12
N ASP A 238 0.78 26.19 13.40
CA ASP A 238 2.18 26.49 13.78
C ASP A 238 3.09 26.63 12.56
N LEU A 239 2.92 25.70 11.61
CA LEU A 239 3.69 25.67 10.37
C LEU A 239 3.05 26.53 9.27
N GLY A 240 1.76 26.80 9.36
CA GLY A 240 0.95 27.33 8.27
C GLY A 240 0.55 26.24 7.26
N ALA A 241 -0.16 26.64 6.21
CA ALA A 241 -0.69 25.74 5.22
C ALA A 241 0.34 25.46 4.12
N VAL A 242 0.76 24.21 3.98
CA VAL A 242 1.44 23.72 2.77
C VAL A 242 0.36 23.27 1.79
N GLU A 243 -0.17 24.21 1.04
CA GLU A 243 -1.21 24.02 0.04
C GLU A 243 -0.65 24.28 -1.37
N PRO A 244 -1.32 23.83 -2.43
CA PRO A 244 -0.85 23.99 -3.80
C PRO A 244 -0.47 25.42 -4.20
N TYR A 245 -1.16 26.42 -3.66
CA TYR A 245 -0.93 27.82 -4.03
C TYR A 245 -0.09 28.62 -3.04
N GLY A 246 0.08 28.12 -1.82
CA GLY A 246 0.76 28.81 -0.70
C GLY A 246 2.08 28.21 -0.27
N TRP A 247 2.43 27.03 -0.74
CA TRP A 247 3.60 26.29 -0.25
C TRP A 247 4.92 27.07 -0.30
N SER A 248 5.13 27.87 -1.34
CA SER A 248 6.37 28.64 -1.53
C SER A 248 6.57 29.79 -0.53
N GLU A 249 5.55 30.15 0.24
CA GLU A 249 5.66 31.12 1.33
C GLU A 249 6.22 30.49 2.61
N ILE A 250 6.22 29.14 2.69
CA ILE A 250 6.59 28.36 3.87
C ILE A 250 7.78 27.44 3.58
N CYS A 251 7.78 26.77 2.44
CA CYS A 251 8.77 25.77 2.06
C CYS A 251 9.54 26.15 0.80
N SER A 252 10.76 25.66 0.70
CA SER A 252 11.57 25.70 -0.53
C SER A 252 11.46 24.40 -1.34
N ALA A 253 11.10 23.30 -0.70
CA ALA A 253 10.86 22.00 -1.32
C ALA A 253 10.07 21.10 -0.37
N GLY A 254 9.41 20.07 -0.91
CA GLY A 254 8.77 19.06 -0.08
C GLY A 254 8.07 17.99 -0.88
N LYS A 255 7.96 16.83 -0.25
CA LYS A 255 7.22 15.70 -0.77
C LYS A 255 6.46 15.01 0.35
N PHE A 256 5.30 14.47 0.04
CA PHE A 256 4.59 13.59 0.94
C PHE A 256 3.82 12.51 0.18
N LYS A 257 3.52 11.42 0.87
CA LYS A 257 2.72 10.31 0.37
C LYS A 257 1.78 9.83 1.46
N VAL A 258 0.55 9.53 1.08
CA VAL A 258 -0.46 8.91 1.94
C VAL A 258 -0.95 7.64 1.28
N GLU A 259 -0.79 6.52 1.96
CA GLU A 259 -1.34 5.23 1.59
C GLU A 259 -2.39 4.84 2.63
N LYS A 260 -3.58 4.44 2.20
CA LYS A 260 -4.69 4.11 3.11
C LYS A 260 -5.40 2.85 2.63
N THR A 261 -5.58 1.90 3.56
CA THR A 261 -6.47 0.74 3.42
C THR A 261 -7.64 0.88 4.39
N ASP A 262 -8.49 -0.12 4.52
CA ASP A 262 -9.68 -0.08 5.40
C ASP A 262 -9.33 0.03 6.89
N ASP A 263 -8.17 -0.45 7.32
CA ASP A 263 -7.75 -0.52 8.73
C ASP A 263 -6.38 0.08 9.02
N HIS A 264 -5.67 0.51 7.98
CA HIS A 264 -4.28 0.93 8.08
C HIS A 264 -3.99 2.18 7.26
N VAL A 265 -3.13 3.05 7.78
CA VAL A 265 -2.63 4.21 7.06
C VAL A 265 -1.12 4.29 7.18
N LYS A 266 -0.48 4.65 6.08
CA LYS A 266 0.95 4.96 6.03
C LYS A 266 1.13 6.35 5.42
N VAL A 267 1.84 7.20 6.16
CA VAL A 267 2.16 8.55 5.74
C VAL A 267 3.67 8.73 5.79
N THR A 268 4.22 9.36 4.78
CA THR A 268 5.61 9.83 4.77
C THR A 268 5.65 11.24 4.25
N PHE A 269 6.48 12.09 4.84
CA PHE A 269 6.65 13.46 4.38
C PHE A 269 8.05 13.99 4.70
N SER A 270 8.52 14.91 3.88
CA SER A 270 9.75 15.64 4.10
C SER A 270 9.63 17.00 3.41
N PHE A 271 9.62 18.06 4.21
CA PHE A 271 9.61 19.45 3.76
C PHE A 271 10.91 20.14 4.15
N THR A 272 11.38 21.04 3.32
CA THR A 272 12.45 21.97 3.63
C THR A 272 11.84 23.36 3.74
N LEU A 273 11.87 23.93 4.93
CA LEU A 273 11.34 25.26 5.19
C LEU A 273 12.21 26.34 4.53
N LEU A 274 11.69 27.54 4.40
CA LEU A 274 12.48 28.72 3.91
C LEU A 274 13.63 29.03 4.83
N SER A 275 13.56 28.69 6.12
CA SER A 275 14.67 28.79 7.08
C SER A 275 15.82 27.83 6.80
N GLY A 276 15.60 26.82 5.97
CA GLY A 276 16.51 25.71 5.71
C GLY A 276 16.35 24.54 6.71
N GLU A 277 15.49 24.65 7.71
CA GLU A 277 15.16 23.57 8.62
C GLU A 277 14.34 22.48 7.92
N LYS A 278 14.45 21.26 8.46
CA LYS A 278 13.67 20.12 8.00
C LYS A 278 12.43 19.92 8.87
N PHE A 279 11.30 19.66 8.21
CA PHE A 279 10.09 19.15 8.82
C PHE A 279 9.76 17.85 8.12
N GLU A 280 10.03 16.75 8.78
CA GLU A 280 9.91 15.43 8.17
C GLU A 280 9.41 14.38 9.17
N GLY A 281 8.79 13.32 8.66
CA GLY A 281 8.28 12.27 9.51
C GLY A 281 7.57 11.18 8.75
N SER A 282 7.09 10.22 9.54
CA SER A 282 6.28 9.12 9.05
C SER A 282 5.32 8.63 10.12
N TYR A 283 4.24 8.05 9.68
CA TYR A 283 3.31 7.29 10.51
C TYR A 283 2.94 6.00 9.78
N GLU A 284 2.91 4.88 10.48
CA GLU A 284 2.43 3.62 9.96
C GLU A 284 1.68 2.87 11.04
N GLY A 285 0.35 2.77 10.92
CA GLY A 285 -0.49 2.14 11.91
C GLY A 285 -1.98 2.17 11.60
N ALA A 286 -2.75 1.61 12.53
CA ALA A 286 -4.20 1.66 12.48
C ALA A 286 -4.70 3.10 12.69
N TYR A 287 -5.91 3.37 12.24
CA TYR A 287 -6.59 4.65 12.42
C TYR A 287 -8.04 4.45 12.87
N SER A 288 -8.61 5.47 13.51
CA SER A 288 -10.04 5.55 13.80
C SER A 288 -10.75 6.27 12.68
N GLU A 289 -11.76 5.66 12.07
CA GLU A 289 -12.54 6.30 11.01
C GLU A 289 -13.79 6.99 11.58
N ILE A 290 -13.89 8.29 11.35
CA ILE A 290 -15.11 9.04 11.65
C ILE A 290 -16.01 8.98 10.41
N LYS A 291 -17.02 8.15 10.46
CA LYS A 291 -18.08 8.12 9.45
C LYS A 291 -19.01 9.29 9.69
N GLN A 292 -19.12 10.21 8.73
CA GLN A 292 -20.12 11.25 8.80
C GLN A 292 -21.52 10.58 8.88
N SER A 293 -22.25 10.91 9.93
CA SER A 293 -23.66 10.51 10.01
C SER A 293 -24.42 11.18 8.87
N THR A 294 -24.92 10.40 7.93
CA THR A 294 -25.81 10.89 6.87
C THR A 294 -27.21 11.23 7.38
N THR A 295 -27.44 11.03 8.68
CA THR A 295 -28.75 11.26 9.31
C THR A 295 -28.70 12.55 10.10
N ASN A 296 -29.10 13.66 9.46
CA ASN A 296 -29.37 14.91 10.16
C ASN A 296 -30.69 14.76 10.92
N ILE A 297 -30.66 14.74 12.26
CA ILE A 297 -31.83 14.64 13.10
C ILE A 297 -32.04 16.00 13.77
N LEU A 298 -33.13 16.70 13.42
CA LEU A 298 -33.62 17.83 14.19
C LEU A 298 -34.61 17.32 15.22
N THR A 299 -34.43 17.67 16.48
CA THR A 299 -35.42 17.43 17.53
C THR A 299 -36.10 18.75 17.85
N LEU A 300 -37.36 18.88 17.50
CA LEU A 300 -38.18 20.05 17.82
C LEU A 300 -39.26 19.60 18.81
N ASN A 301 -39.36 20.27 19.97
CA ASN A 301 -40.34 19.96 21.02
C ASN A 301 -40.35 18.48 21.46
N GLY A 302 -39.19 17.81 21.42
CA GLY A 302 -39.05 16.40 21.80
C GLY A 302 -39.42 15.38 20.71
N GLU A 303 -39.88 15.82 19.54
CA GLU A 303 -40.10 14.96 18.38
C GLU A 303 -38.91 14.96 17.45
N LYS A 304 -38.46 13.76 17.06
CA LYS A 304 -37.38 13.57 16.11
C LYS A 304 -37.91 13.67 14.68
N THR A 305 -37.43 14.68 13.94
CA THR A 305 -37.74 14.82 12.51
C THR A 305 -36.61 14.21 11.71
N ARG A 306 -36.90 13.26 10.84
CA ARG A 306 -35.95 12.62 9.94
C ARG A 306 -35.82 13.41 8.64
N ASP A 307 -34.67 13.31 7.97
CA ASP A 307 -34.40 13.78 6.61
C ASP A 307 -34.35 15.31 6.44
N ILE A 308 -33.55 15.99 7.29
CA ILE A 308 -33.20 17.38 7.03
C ILE A 308 -31.96 17.39 6.12
N LYS A 309 -32.15 17.89 4.90
CA LYS A 309 -31.00 18.26 4.04
C LYS A 309 -30.52 19.64 4.49
N ALA A 310 -29.34 19.67 5.15
CA ALA A 310 -28.65 20.92 5.40
C ALA A 310 -27.89 21.33 4.13
N THR A 311 -28.21 22.46 3.53
CA THR A 311 -27.42 23.07 2.46
C THR A 311 -26.68 24.24 3.08
N PHE A 312 -25.36 24.13 3.13
CA PHE A 312 -24.51 25.24 3.54
C PHE A 312 -24.32 26.16 2.33
N TYR A 313 -24.68 27.42 2.48
CA TYR A 313 -24.29 28.46 1.53
C TYR A 313 -23.07 29.18 2.13
N GLU A 314 -21.94 29.12 1.46
CA GLU A 314 -20.85 30.03 1.71
C GLU A 314 -21.29 31.45 1.32
N LYS A 315 -21.00 32.42 2.18
CA LYS A 315 -21.19 33.84 1.91
C LYS A 315 -19.88 34.46 1.45
#